data_d3f94e05004c033c0767d7df56aca375
#
_entry.id   d3f94e05004c033c0767d7df56aca375
#
_cell.length_a   1.000
_cell.length_b   1.000
_cell.length_c   1.000
_cell.angle_alpha   90.00
_cell.angle_beta   90.00
_cell.angle_gamma   90.00
#
_symmetry.space_group_name_H-M   'P 1'
#
loop_
_entity.id
_entity.type
_entity.pdbx_description
1 polymer ?
#
loop_
_entity_poly.entity_id
_entity_poly.type
_entity_poly.pdbx_seq_one_letter_code
_entity_poly.pdbx_strand_id
1 'polypeptide(L)'
;MNPSTTQARVVVDELVRGGVRDVVLCPGSRNAPLAFALQDADRSGRIRLHVRIDERTAGYLAIGLAIAAGAPVCVAMTSGTAVANLGPAVVEANYARVPLIVLSANRPYELLGTGANQTMEQLGYFGTQVRATISLGLAEDAPERLDALNATWRSATCRVLASATGSRTANAGPVQFDIPLREPLVPDPHSVTTPPGRPDGRPWTYTPPVTFDQPLEIDLSPDTVVIAGHGAGAQPALAQLPTVAEPTAPAAVTPLHPLALPLLRPKQVIMLGRPTLHRTVSTLLADPQVPVYALTTGPRWPDVSGNSQATGTRAVTTGTPNPAWLDRCAQMNRHAVAAVRGQLAAHPLTTGLHVAAAVADALRPGDQLVLGASNPVRDAALVGLDTTAVRVRSNRGVAGIDGTVSTAIGAALAHERNGTAENPARTVALIGDLTFVHDSSGLLIGPTEPTPRHLTIVVSNDNGGGIFELLEQGDPRFSDVSARIFGTPHDVDVGALCRAYHVESRQIEVDELDAALNESGAGMRVLEVKADRSSLRGLHAAIKAAL
;
A
#
# COMPACT_ATOMS: atom_id res chain seq x y z
N MET A 1 30.83 12.61 -26.28
CA MET A 1 30.11 12.31 -25.01
C MET A 1 28.93 11.43 -25.38
N ASN A 2 28.57 10.40 -24.57
CA ASN A 2 27.35 9.61 -24.84
C ASN A 2 26.11 10.35 -24.31
N PRO A 3 25.25 10.89 -25.16
CA PRO A 3 24.12 11.74 -24.75
C PRO A 3 23.12 10.99 -23.84
N SER A 4 22.77 9.73 -24.20
CA SER A 4 21.83 8.92 -23.43
C SER A 4 22.35 8.63 -22.01
N THR A 5 23.64 8.34 -21.86
CA THR A 5 24.27 8.14 -20.55
C THR A 5 24.32 9.42 -19.73
N THR A 6 24.62 10.56 -20.36
CA THR A 6 24.66 11.87 -19.68
C THR A 6 23.29 12.27 -19.17
N GLN A 7 22.26 12.13 -20.01
CA GLN A 7 20.87 12.41 -19.62
C GLN A 7 20.44 11.52 -18.44
N ALA A 8 20.68 10.21 -18.50
CA ALA A 8 20.34 9.26 -17.45
C ALA A 8 21.01 9.63 -16.11
N ARG A 9 22.30 9.97 -16.12
CA ARG A 9 23.04 10.40 -14.92
C ARG A 9 22.46 11.68 -14.31
N VAL A 10 22.10 12.66 -15.12
CA VAL A 10 21.48 13.92 -14.66
C VAL A 10 20.11 13.62 -14.02
N VAL A 11 19.29 12.79 -14.66
CA VAL A 11 17.98 12.40 -14.14
C VAL A 11 18.12 11.69 -12.79
N VAL A 12 19.00 10.69 -12.68
CA VAL A 12 19.22 9.95 -11.44
C VAL A 12 19.77 10.86 -10.34
N ASP A 13 20.75 11.73 -10.67
CA ASP A 13 21.27 12.71 -9.69
C ASP A 13 20.17 13.61 -9.15
N GLU A 14 19.27 14.09 -10.01
CA GLU A 14 18.20 14.99 -9.62
C GLU A 14 17.10 14.27 -8.82
N LEU A 15 16.77 13.02 -9.13
CA LEU A 15 15.87 12.19 -8.33
C LEU A 15 16.40 12.02 -6.90
N VAL A 16 17.70 11.75 -6.77
CA VAL A 16 18.36 11.63 -5.45
C VAL A 16 18.30 12.94 -4.67
N ARG A 17 18.56 14.07 -5.31
CA ARG A 17 18.45 15.42 -4.71
C ARG A 17 17.03 15.73 -4.28
N GLY A 18 16.03 15.21 -5.01
CA GLY A 18 14.61 15.34 -4.70
C GLY A 18 14.08 14.35 -3.66
N GLY A 19 14.96 13.55 -3.03
CA GLY A 19 14.59 12.70 -1.90
C GLY A 19 14.31 11.24 -2.23
N VAL A 20 14.48 10.78 -3.47
CA VAL A 20 14.42 9.36 -3.82
C VAL A 20 15.58 8.63 -3.14
N ARG A 21 15.26 7.54 -2.42
CA ARG A 21 16.24 6.71 -1.70
C ARG A 21 16.17 5.24 -2.09
N ASP A 22 15.08 4.80 -2.68
CA ASP A 22 14.88 3.45 -3.18
C ASP A 22 14.45 3.49 -4.64
N VAL A 23 15.01 2.59 -5.43
CA VAL A 23 14.66 2.41 -6.84
C VAL A 23 14.56 0.92 -7.13
N VAL A 24 13.46 0.51 -7.76
CA VAL A 24 13.31 -0.85 -8.29
C VAL A 24 13.66 -0.82 -9.77
N LEU A 25 14.52 -1.75 -10.21
CA LEU A 25 14.96 -1.86 -11.61
C LEU A 25 14.57 -3.21 -12.19
N CYS A 26 13.89 -3.17 -13.33
CA CYS A 26 13.72 -4.36 -14.17
C CYS A 26 14.67 -4.28 -15.37
N PRO A 27 15.44 -5.35 -15.66
CA PRO A 27 16.48 -5.31 -16.68
C PRO A 27 15.91 -5.21 -18.10
N GLY A 28 16.60 -4.50 -18.96
CA GLY A 28 16.28 -4.43 -20.38
C GLY A 28 17.33 -3.63 -21.14
N SER A 29 17.42 -3.82 -22.46
CA SER A 29 18.44 -3.15 -23.27
C SER A 29 18.22 -1.64 -23.35
N ARG A 30 16.96 -1.20 -23.59
CA ARG A 30 16.68 0.24 -23.81
C ARG A 30 16.89 1.08 -22.56
N ASN A 31 16.68 0.53 -21.38
CA ASN A 31 16.91 1.25 -20.12
C ASN A 31 18.35 1.13 -19.57
N ALA A 32 19.29 0.56 -20.35
CA ALA A 32 20.68 0.40 -19.91
C ALA A 32 21.34 1.69 -19.41
N PRO A 33 21.17 2.89 -20.06
CA PRO A 33 21.73 4.13 -19.52
C PRO A 33 21.23 4.45 -18.10
N LEU A 34 19.94 4.23 -17.84
CA LEU A 34 19.37 4.38 -16.50
C LEU A 34 19.91 3.33 -15.53
N ALA A 35 20.02 2.06 -15.95
CA ALA A 35 20.52 0.98 -15.12
C ALA A 35 21.97 1.25 -14.64
N PHE A 36 22.86 1.68 -15.52
CA PHE A 36 24.22 2.07 -15.15
C PHE A 36 24.26 3.26 -14.20
N ALA A 37 23.46 4.29 -14.46
CA ALA A 37 23.40 5.48 -13.59
C ALA A 37 22.84 5.14 -12.19
N LEU A 38 21.85 4.24 -12.10
CA LEU A 38 21.28 3.75 -10.85
C LEU A 38 22.30 2.89 -10.08
N GLN A 39 23.03 2.01 -10.79
CA GLN A 39 24.08 1.19 -10.17
C GLN A 39 25.23 2.06 -9.61
N ASP A 40 25.61 3.14 -10.31
CA ASP A 40 26.61 4.10 -9.81
C ASP A 40 26.10 4.84 -8.55
N ALA A 41 24.82 5.18 -8.51
CA ALA A 41 24.20 5.83 -7.35
C ALA A 41 24.09 4.87 -6.15
N ASP A 42 23.80 3.58 -6.39
CA ASP A 42 23.76 2.54 -5.36
C ASP A 42 25.16 2.27 -4.78
N ARG A 43 26.17 2.06 -5.63
CA ARG A 43 27.57 1.87 -5.20
C ARG A 43 28.10 3.04 -4.36
N SER A 44 27.64 4.25 -4.64
CA SER A 44 27.99 5.45 -3.86
C SER A 44 27.14 5.66 -2.61
N GLY A 45 26.22 4.72 -2.29
CA GLY A 45 25.34 4.78 -1.12
C GLY A 45 24.28 5.88 -1.16
N ARG A 46 24.00 6.45 -2.36
CA ARG A 46 23.04 7.53 -2.52
C ARG A 46 21.59 7.04 -2.62
N ILE A 47 21.42 5.80 -3.09
CA ILE A 47 20.14 5.08 -3.13
C ILE A 47 20.38 3.64 -2.66
N ARG A 48 19.29 2.88 -2.50
CA ARG A 48 19.29 1.41 -2.49
C ARG A 48 18.61 0.92 -3.75
N LEU A 49 19.31 0.13 -4.54
CA LEU A 49 18.79 -0.47 -5.76
C LEU A 49 18.22 -1.86 -5.45
N HIS A 50 17.08 -2.17 -6.06
CA HIS A 50 16.39 -3.46 -5.96
C HIS A 50 16.13 -3.99 -7.37
N VAL A 51 16.87 -5.01 -7.81
CA VAL A 51 16.65 -5.60 -9.14
C VAL A 51 15.59 -6.69 -9.06
N ARG A 52 14.62 -6.65 -9.96
CA ARG A 52 13.52 -7.62 -10.08
C ARG A 52 13.30 -8.01 -11.54
N ILE A 53 12.79 -9.24 -11.77
CA ILE A 53 12.57 -9.77 -13.11
C ILE A 53 11.15 -9.41 -13.61
N ASP A 54 10.15 -9.50 -12.73
CA ASP A 54 8.74 -9.28 -13.04
C ASP A 54 8.35 -7.83 -12.68
N GLU A 55 7.96 -7.04 -13.67
CA GLU A 55 7.61 -5.63 -13.50
C GLU A 55 6.35 -5.45 -12.64
N ARG A 56 5.41 -6.39 -12.65
CA ARG A 56 4.24 -6.34 -11.78
C ARG A 56 4.65 -6.40 -10.33
N THR A 57 5.49 -7.37 -9.95
CA THR A 57 5.99 -7.50 -8.57
C THR A 57 6.90 -6.34 -8.20
N ALA A 58 7.69 -5.82 -9.15
CA ALA A 58 8.53 -4.63 -8.98
C ALA A 58 7.70 -3.39 -8.63
N GLY A 59 6.57 -3.18 -9.29
CA GLY A 59 5.65 -2.09 -9.00
C GLY A 59 5.09 -2.15 -7.58
N TYR A 60 4.67 -3.33 -7.12
CA TYR A 60 4.16 -3.53 -5.76
C TYR A 60 5.25 -3.49 -4.69
N LEU A 61 6.45 -3.97 -4.99
CA LEU A 61 7.62 -3.77 -4.12
C LEU A 61 7.86 -2.26 -3.88
N ALA A 62 7.82 -1.47 -4.95
CA ALA A 62 7.98 -0.02 -4.87
C ALA A 62 6.86 0.65 -4.06
N ILE A 63 5.62 0.18 -4.17
CA ILE A 63 4.51 0.63 -3.32
C ILE A 63 4.82 0.37 -1.85
N GLY A 64 5.25 -0.85 -1.51
CA GLY A 64 5.60 -1.22 -0.13
C GLY A 64 6.72 -0.34 0.44
N LEU A 65 7.79 -0.13 -0.32
CA LEU A 65 8.88 0.78 0.01
C LEU A 65 8.37 2.21 0.26
N ALA A 66 7.54 2.73 -0.66
CA ALA A 66 7.03 4.11 -0.58
C ALA A 66 6.09 4.33 0.61
N ILE A 67 5.16 3.39 0.87
CA ILE A 67 4.20 3.48 1.98
C ILE A 67 4.93 3.44 3.33
N ALA A 68 5.93 2.57 3.47
CA ALA A 68 6.64 2.41 4.73
C ALA A 68 7.65 3.55 4.99
N ALA A 69 8.33 4.02 3.93
CA ALA A 69 9.28 5.14 4.02
C ALA A 69 8.61 6.51 4.05
N GLY A 70 7.37 6.65 3.55
CA GLY A 70 6.70 7.95 3.36
C GLY A 70 7.40 8.84 2.33
N ALA A 71 8.06 8.26 1.33
CA ALA A 71 8.91 8.93 0.35
C ALA A 71 8.65 8.41 -1.08
N PRO A 72 8.97 9.20 -2.13
CA PRO A 72 8.82 8.75 -3.50
C PRO A 72 9.79 7.61 -3.84
N VAL A 73 9.28 6.60 -4.56
CA VAL A 73 10.06 5.46 -5.06
C VAL A 73 9.91 5.37 -6.57
N CYS A 74 11.01 5.04 -7.24
CA CYS A 74 11.02 4.86 -8.69
C CYS A 74 10.97 3.38 -9.07
N VAL A 75 10.32 3.08 -10.20
CA VAL A 75 10.46 1.80 -10.89
C VAL A 75 10.98 2.09 -12.29
N ALA A 76 12.15 1.55 -12.62
CA ALA A 76 12.80 1.74 -13.91
C ALA A 76 12.70 0.45 -14.74
N MET A 77 12.22 0.55 -15.98
CA MET A 77 12.08 -0.59 -16.88
C MET A 77 12.29 -0.20 -18.33
N THR A 78 12.40 -1.21 -19.16
CA THR A 78 12.46 -1.05 -20.62
C THR A 78 11.08 -0.72 -21.20
N SER A 79 11.00 -0.55 -22.51
CA SER A 79 9.76 -0.25 -23.25
C SER A 79 8.88 -1.49 -23.46
N GLY A 80 7.67 -1.28 -23.96
CA GLY A 80 6.76 -2.35 -24.35
C GLY A 80 5.98 -2.91 -23.17
N THR A 81 5.78 -4.24 -23.15
CA THR A 81 4.99 -4.91 -22.10
C THR A 81 5.53 -4.74 -20.68
N ALA A 82 6.81 -4.41 -20.52
CA ALA A 82 7.41 -4.02 -19.24
C ALA A 82 6.65 -2.85 -18.60
N VAL A 83 6.31 -1.83 -19.39
CA VAL A 83 5.48 -0.70 -18.93
C VAL A 83 4.06 -1.14 -18.64
N ALA A 84 3.48 -1.98 -19.51
CA ALA A 84 2.10 -2.45 -19.37
C ALA A 84 1.89 -3.28 -18.09
N ASN A 85 2.87 -4.09 -17.68
CA ASN A 85 2.82 -4.90 -16.46
C ASN A 85 2.75 -4.07 -15.17
N LEU A 86 3.10 -2.79 -15.20
CA LEU A 86 2.93 -1.89 -14.05
C LEU A 86 1.48 -1.41 -13.86
N GLY A 87 0.58 -1.69 -14.81
CA GLY A 87 -0.81 -1.22 -14.76
C GLY A 87 -1.48 -1.39 -13.40
N PRO A 88 -1.54 -2.61 -12.82
CA PRO A 88 -2.15 -2.85 -11.52
C PRO A 88 -1.53 -2.02 -10.39
N ALA A 89 -0.20 -1.96 -10.32
CA ALA A 89 0.50 -1.18 -9.30
C ALA A 89 0.27 0.34 -9.45
N VAL A 90 0.21 0.86 -10.68
CA VAL A 90 -0.11 2.27 -10.95
C VAL A 90 -1.54 2.60 -10.51
N VAL A 91 -2.51 1.72 -10.76
CA VAL A 91 -3.90 1.91 -10.32
C VAL A 91 -3.97 1.90 -8.79
N GLU A 92 -3.35 0.92 -8.12
CA GLU A 92 -3.30 0.88 -6.65
C GLU A 92 -2.66 2.15 -6.08
N ALA A 93 -1.49 2.56 -6.61
CA ALA A 93 -0.78 3.76 -6.17
C ALA A 93 -1.61 5.05 -6.37
N ASN A 94 -2.42 5.13 -7.45
CA ASN A 94 -3.29 6.27 -7.71
C ASN A 94 -4.31 6.46 -6.60
N TYR A 95 -5.05 5.39 -6.27
CA TYR A 95 -6.13 5.45 -5.29
C TYR A 95 -5.64 5.42 -3.84
N ALA A 96 -4.44 4.85 -3.58
CA ALA A 96 -3.77 4.92 -2.29
C ALA A 96 -2.93 6.19 -2.10
N ARG A 97 -2.83 7.07 -3.11
CA ARG A 97 -2.01 8.29 -3.10
C ARG A 97 -0.53 8.04 -2.81
N VAL A 98 0.01 6.94 -3.33
CA VAL A 98 1.42 6.57 -3.17
C VAL A 98 2.27 7.27 -4.23
N PRO A 99 3.34 7.99 -3.87
CA PRO A 99 4.21 8.70 -4.81
C PRO A 99 5.13 7.72 -5.57
N LEU A 100 4.59 7.06 -6.59
CA LEU A 100 5.28 6.12 -7.46
C LEU A 100 5.75 6.81 -8.74
N ILE A 101 7.04 6.70 -9.08
CA ILE A 101 7.60 7.28 -10.32
C ILE A 101 7.95 6.14 -11.27
N VAL A 102 7.24 6.06 -12.39
CA VAL A 102 7.50 5.09 -13.47
C VAL A 102 8.52 5.68 -14.42
N LEU A 103 9.77 5.21 -14.35
CA LEU A 103 10.85 5.59 -15.29
C LEU A 103 10.81 4.67 -16.51
N SER A 104 9.97 4.97 -17.49
CA SER A 104 9.80 4.16 -18.68
C SER A 104 10.80 4.55 -19.75
N ALA A 105 11.78 3.68 -20.03
CA ALA A 105 12.65 3.88 -21.19
C ALA A 105 11.85 3.66 -22.49
N ASN A 106 12.05 4.55 -23.45
CA ASN A 106 11.34 4.51 -24.73
C ASN A 106 12.28 4.47 -25.93
N ARG A 107 11.76 4.07 -27.05
CA ARG A 107 12.42 4.22 -28.35
C ARG A 107 12.48 5.70 -28.72
N PRO A 108 13.51 6.13 -29.49
CA PRO A 108 13.51 7.46 -30.05
C PRO A 108 12.35 7.61 -31.04
N TYR A 109 11.89 8.85 -31.24
CA TYR A 109 10.66 9.15 -31.97
C TYR A 109 10.62 8.61 -33.40
N GLU A 110 11.77 8.50 -34.08
CA GLU A 110 11.90 7.95 -35.44
C GLU A 110 11.56 6.45 -35.53
N LEU A 111 11.50 5.75 -34.42
CA LEU A 111 11.12 4.33 -34.36
C LEU A 111 9.68 4.11 -33.89
N LEU A 112 8.99 5.16 -33.45
CA LEU A 112 7.60 5.02 -33.01
C LEU A 112 6.65 4.88 -34.21
N GLY A 113 5.68 3.96 -34.13
CA GLY A 113 4.71 3.71 -35.20
C GLY A 113 5.28 2.98 -36.43
N THR A 114 6.54 2.56 -36.40
CA THR A 114 7.21 1.90 -37.55
C THR A 114 7.16 0.38 -37.51
N GLY A 115 6.62 -0.22 -36.47
CA GLY A 115 6.70 -1.66 -36.21
C GLY A 115 8.07 -2.12 -35.67
N ALA A 116 8.90 -1.20 -35.19
CA ALA A 116 10.18 -1.54 -34.56
C ALA A 116 9.99 -2.46 -33.36
N ASN A 117 10.95 -3.37 -33.14
CA ASN A 117 10.88 -4.38 -32.10
C ASN A 117 10.65 -3.77 -30.70
N GLN A 118 9.70 -4.33 -29.94
CA GLN A 118 9.38 -3.96 -28.55
C GLN A 118 9.00 -2.48 -28.43
N THR A 119 8.25 -1.96 -29.41
CA THR A 119 7.64 -0.62 -29.35
C THR A 119 6.14 -0.70 -29.15
N MET A 120 5.60 0.25 -28.43
CA MET A 120 4.16 0.49 -28.29
C MET A 120 3.93 1.99 -28.09
N GLU A 121 2.69 2.44 -28.21
CA GLU A 121 2.29 3.77 -27.79
C GLU A 121 2.30 3.85 -26.27
N GLN A 122 3.43 4.27 -25.73
CA GLN A 122 3.75 4.20 -24.31
C GLN A 122 3.31 5.46 -23.56
N LEU A 123 3.38 6.62 -24.26
CA LEU A 123 2.89 7.88 -23.71
C LEU A 123 1.38 7.84 -23.55
N GLY A 124 0.91 8.17 -22.33
CA GLY A 124 -0.51 8.15 -22.02
C GLY A 124 -1.10 6.75 -21.79
N TYR A 125 -0.29 5.68 -21.81
CA TYR A 125 -0.76 4.31 -21.56
C TYR A 125 -1.55 4.18 -20.25
N PHE A 126 -1.11 4.85 -19.20
CA PHE A 126 -1.80 4.82 -17.91
C PHE A 126 -3.01 5.78 -17.83
N GLY A 127 -3.27 6.57 -18.85
CA GLY A 127 -4.43 7.47 -18.95
C GLY A 127 -4.60 8.35 -17.71
N THR A 128 -5.80 8.31 -17.14
CA THR A 128 -6.16 9.08 -15.93
C THR A 128 -5.61 8.51 -14.62
N GLN A 129 -4.88 7.39 -14.67
CA GLN A 129 -4.37 6.73 -13.47
C GLN A 129 -3.10 7.36 -12.93
N VAL A 130 -2.48 8.28 -13.66
CA VAL A 130 -1.29 9.02 -13.23
C VAL A 130 -1.58 10.50 -12.98
N ARG A 131 -0.78 11.14 -12.10
CA ARG A 131 -0.87 12.58 -11.85
C ARG A 131 -0.34 13.41 -13.01
N ALA A 132 0.63 12.87 -13.73
CA ALA A 132 1.20 13.46 -14.93
C ALA A 132 1.89 12.39 -15.78
N THR A 133 1.94 12.61 -17.09
CA THR A 133 2.86 11.96 -18.02
C THR A 133 3.81 13.02 -18.53
N ILE A 134 5.10 12.87 -18.26
CA ILE A 134 6.14 13.79 -18.67
C ILE A 134 7.14 13.01 -19.53
N SER A 135 7.37 13.45 -20.75
CA SER A 135 8.40 12.88 -21.63
C SER A 135 9.58 13.84 -21.72
N LEU A 136 10.78 13.30 -21.60
CA LEU A 136 12.00 14.04 -21.96
C LEU A 136 12.16 14.07 -23.47
N GLY A 137 12.74 15.16 -23.98
CA GLY A 137 13.29 15.16 -25.32
C GLY A 137 14.45 14.16 -25.44
N LEU A 138 14.67 13.66 -26.66
CA LEU A 138 15.82 12.84 -26.96
C LEU A 138 17.12 13.63 -26.69
N ALA A 139 18.07 12.96 -26.00
CA ALA A 139 19.37 13.59 -25.77
C ALA A 139 20.16 13.74 -27.06
N GLU A 140 20.75 14.91 -27.26
CA GLU A 140 21.56 15.27 -28.44
C GLU A 140 23.05 15.33 -28.06
N ASP A 141 23.92 15.00 -29.00
CA ASP A 141 25.36 15.25 -28.89
C ASP A 141 25.66 16.70 -29.27
N ALA A 142 25.39 17.61 -28.33
CA ALA A 142 25.53 19.05 -28.51
C ALA A 142 26.28 19.66 -27.31
N PRO A 143 27.61 19.54 -27.26
CA PRO A 143 28.40 20.02 -26.13
C PRO A 143 28.19 21.51 -25.82
N GLU A 144 27.98 22.33 -26.86
CA GLU A 144 27.71 23.77 -26.73
C GLU A 144 26.36 24.10 -26.10
N ARG A 145 25.43 23.13 -26.03
CA ARG A 145 24.09 23.26 -25.42
C ARG A 145 23.97 22.51 -24.12
N LEU A 146 25.03 21.85 -23.64
CA LEU A 146 24.97 20.94 -22.51
C LEU A 146 24.40 21.58 -21.25
N ASP A 147 24.74 22.84 -20.96
CA ASP A 147 24.22 23.56 -19.80
C ASP A 147 22.69 23.76 -19.90
N ALA A 148 22.20 24.12 -21.08
CA ALA A 148 20.76 24.26 -21.33
C ALA A 148 20.02 22.92 -21.23
N LEU A 149 20.59 21.85 -21.78
CA LEU A 149 20.05 20.49 -21.69
C LEU A 149 20.04 19.99 -20.24
N ASN A 150 21.13 20.19 -19.50
CA ASN A 150 21.20 19.87 -18.07
C ASN A 150 20.09 20.57 -17.27
N ALA A 151 19.92 21.87 -17.48
CA ALA A 151 18.85 22.63 -16.82
C ALA A 151 17.46 22.10 -17.16
N THR A 152 17.22 21.75 -18.43
CA THR A 152 15.96 21.20 -18.91
C THR A 152 15.66 19.83 -18.27
N TRP A 153 16.62 18.91 -18.26
CA TRP A 153 16.45 17.58 -17.69
C TRP A 153 16.19 17.64 -16.19
N ARG A 154 16.93 18.46 -15.44
CA ARG A 154 16.74 18.67 -14.01
C ARG A 154 15.38 19.30 -13.70
N SER A 155 15.01 20.34 -14.43
CA SER A 155 13.70 20.99 -14.27
C SER A 155 12.54 20.02 -14.54
N ALA A 156 12.64 19.16 -15.57
CA ALA A 156 11.64 18.14 -15.85
C ALA A 156 11.55 17.11 -14.71
N THR A 157 12.69 16.64 -14.20
CA THR A 157 12.74 15.71 -13.05
C THR A 157 12.12 16.35 -11.80
N CYS A 158 12.35 17.63 -11.53
CA CYS A 158 11.68 18.33 -10.43
C CYS A 158 10.16 18.40 -10.61
N ARG A 159 9.66 18.59 -11.84
CA ARG A 159 8.21 18.54 -12.12
C ARG A 159 7.62 17.13 -11.88
N VAL A 160 8.34 16.08 -12.26
CA VAL A 160 7.97 14.70 -11.95
C VAL A 160 7.83 14.48 -10.44
N LEU A 161 8.85 14.87 -9.67
CA LEU A 161 8.86 14.78 -8.22
C LEU A 161 7.72 15.58 -7.58
N ALA A 162 7.50 16.82 -8.02
CA ALA A 162 6.42 17.66 -7.49
C ALA A 162 5.03 17.08 -7.80
N SER A 163 4.86 16.47 -8.97
CA SER A 163 3.60 15.80 -9.33
C SER A 163 3.40 14.51 -8.53
N ALA A 164 4.43 13.68 -8.38
CA ALA A 164 4.35 12.43 -7.64
C ALA A 164 4.07 12.65 -6.15
N THR A 165 4.77 13.59 -5.52
CA THR A 165 4.59 13.92 -4.10
C THR A 165 3.33 14.75 -3.84
N GLY A 166 2.71 15.30 -4.89
CA GLY A 166 1.56 16.18 -4.73
C GLY A 166 1.90 17.50 -4.04
N SER A 167 3.18 17.93 -4.05
CA SER A 167 3.62 19.12 -3.32
C SER A 167 2.88 20.40 -3.74
N ARG A 168 2.31 20.46 -4.95
CA ARG A 168 1.50 21.59 -5.41
C ARG A 168 -0.02 21.35 -5.35
N THR A 169 -0.47 20.14 -5.04
CA THR A 169 -1.88 19.76 -5.16
C THR A 169 -2.44 19.07 -3.93
N ALA A 170 -1.60 18.75 -2.93
CA ALA A 170 -1.91 17.85 -1.81
C ALA A 170 -2.50 16.50 -2.27
N ASN A 171 -2.16 16.07 -3.50
CA ASN A 171 -2.68 14.85 -4.12
C ASN A 171 -1.51 14.02 -4.68
N ALA A 172 -0.76 13.38 -3.80
CA ALA A 172 0.30 12.46 -4.18
C ALA A 172 -0.24 11.31 -5.05
N GLY A 173 0.63 10.67 -5.83
CA GLY A 173 0.24 9.53 -6.65
C GLY A 173 1.27 9.22 -7.73
N PRO A 174 0.98 8.23 -8.59
CA PRO A 174 1.92 7.80 -9.61
C PRO A 174 2.12 8.85 -10.71
N VAL A 175 3.32 8.86 -11.28
CA VAL A 175 3.69 9.69 -12.44
C VAL A 175 4.44 8.83 -13.44
N GLN A 176 4.14 8.96 -14.73
CA GLN A 176 4.95 8.41 -15.79
C GLN A 176 6.00 9.42 -16.21
N PHE A 177 7.26 9.02 -16.13
CA PHE A 177 8.40 9.75 -16.67
C PHE A 177 8.99 8.96 -17.83
N ASP A 178 8.62 9.32 -19.03
CA ASP A 178 9.03 8.66 -20.26
C ASP A 178 10.35 9.24 -20.77
N ILE A 179 11.33 8.36 -21.00
CA ILE A 179 12.70 8.75 -21.33
C ILE A 179 13.10 8.08 -22.65
N PRO A 180 12.98 8.79 -23.78
CA PRO A 180 13.46 8.31 -25.06
C PRO A 180 14.99 8.21 -25.04
N LEU A 181 15.52 7.06 -25.44
CA LEU A 181 16.95 6.77 -25.45
C LEU A 181 17.39 6.23 -26.80
N ARG A 182 18.44 6.83 -27.38
CA ARG A 182 19.07 6.42 -28.64
C ARG A 182 20.46 5.82 -28.35
N GLU A 183 20.87 4.90 -29.19
CA GLU A 183 22.22 4.33 -29.15
C GLU A 183 23.31 5.42 -29.39
N PRO A 184 24.46 5.24 -28.68
CA PRO A 184 24.87 4.13 -27.86
C PRO A 184 24.21 4.14 -26.48
N LEU A 185 23.79 2.95 -25.96
CA LEU A 185 23.07 2.80 -24.70
C LEU A 185 23.99 2.42 -23.53
N VAL A 186 25.25 2.15 -23.80
CA VAL A 186 26.24 1.80 -22.77
C VAL A 186 27.18 2.98 -22.54
N PRO A 187 27.63 3.20 -21.30
CA PRO A 187 28.55 4.29 -21.00
C PRO A 187 29.89 4.09 -21.70
N ASP A 188 30.48 5.18 -22.16
CA ASP A 188 31.88 5.21 -22.57
C ASP A 188 32.76 5.14 -21.30
N PRO A 189 33.65 4.14 -21.17
CA PRO A 189 34.53 3.99 -20.00
C PRO A 189 35.38 5.23 -19.68
N HIS A 190 35.65 6.06 -20.68
CA HIS A 190 36.48 7.26 -20.55
C HIS A 190 35.69 8.56 -20.35
N SER A 191 34.34 8.52 -20.37
CA SER A 191 33.48 9.71 -20.24
C SER A 191 32.64 9.63 -18.96
N VAL A 192 33.13 10.14 -17.84
CA VAL A 192 32.56 9.90 -16.50
C VAL A 192 31.90 11.13 -15.86
N THR A 193 31.89 12.30 -16.50
CA THR A 193 31.38 13.52 -15.86
C THR A 193 29.87 13.67 -15.99
N THR A 194 29.19 13.77 -14.84
CA THR A 194 27.79 14.20 -14.78
C THR A 194 27.73 15.72 -14.73
N PRO A 195 26.97 16.39 -15.61
CA PRO A 195 26.76 17.83 -15.52
C PRO A 195 26.27 18.25 -14.13
N PRO A 196 26.80 19.34 -13.53
CA PRO A 196 26.56 19.66 -12.13
C PRO A 196 25.12 20.08 -11.85
N GLY A 197 24.60 19.69 -10.69
CA GLY A 197 23.39 20.25 -10.09
C GLY A 197 23.67 21.50 -9.27
N ARG A 198 22.70 21.93 -8.45
CA ARG A 198 22.91 23.03 -7.51
C ARG A 198 24.08 22.71 -6.57
N PRO A 199 24.99 23.69 -6.34
CA PRO A 199 26.19 23.44 -5.52
C PRO A 199 25.88 23.05 -4.07
N ASP A 200 24.76 23.52 -3.54
CA ASP A 200 24.30 23.23 -2.17
C ASP A 200 23.59 21.88 -2.01
N GLY A 201 23.57 21.06 -3.05
CA GLY A 201 22.93 19.72 -3.00
C GLY A 201 21.40 19.73 -3.09
N ARG A 202 20.76 20.90 -3.10
CA ARG A 202 19.29 20.99 -3.24
C ARG A 202 18.83 20.62 -4.64
N PRO A 203 17.52 20.25 -4.80
CA PRO A 203 16.91 20.09 -6.11
C PRO A 203 17.06 21.34 -6.98
N TRP A 204 17.12 21.15 -8.29
CA TRP A 204 17.21 22.24 -9.26
C TRP A 204 16.09 23.27 -9.09
N THR A 205 14.87 22.79 -8.87
CA THR A 205 13.70 23.61 -8.51
C THR A 205 13.12 23.08 -7.21
N TYR A 206 13.20 23.87 -6.16
CA TYR A 206 12.55 23.55 -4.90
C TYR A 206 11.06 23.89 -4.96
N THR A 207 10.22 22.94 -4.58
CA THR A 207 8.76 23.09 -4.53
C THR A 207 8.28 22.80 -3.11
N PRO A 208 7.95 23.85 -2.32
CA PRO A 208 7.40 23.64 -0.99
C PRO A 208 6.03 22.97 -1.06
N PRO A 209 5.67 22.09 -0.10
CA PRO A 209 4.37 21.46 -0.08
C PRO A 209 3.27 22.50 0.17
N VAL A 210 2.17 22.37 -0.57
CA VAL A 210 0.93 23.10 -0.34
C VAL A 210 0.14 22.41 0.77
N THR A 211 -0.38 23.19 1.70
CA THR A 211 -1.35 22.74 2.70
C THR A 211 -2.68 23.45 2.47
N PHE A 212 -3.76 22.65 2.40
CA PHE A 212 -5.11 23.20 2.41
C PHE A 212 -5.60 23.25 3.87
N ASP A 213 -6.05 24.41 4.31
CA ASP A 213 -6.73 24.57 5.59
C ASP A 213 -8.14 25.09 5.35
N GLN A 214 -9.10 24.18 5.43
CA GLN A 214 -10.53 24.45 5.32
C GLN A 214 -11.20 23.89 6.58
N PRO A 215 -11.23 24.68 7.67
CA PRO A 215 -11.87 24.26 8.91
C PRO A 215 -13.39 24.12 8.68
N LEU A 216 -13.94 23.04 9.23
CA LEU A 216 -15.38 22.79 9.26
C LEU A 216 -15.84 22.85 10.71
N GLU A 217 -16.77 23.76 11.00
CA GLU A 217 -17.41 23.83 12.30
C GLU A 217 -18.42 22.70 12.45
N ILE A 218 -18.32 21.95 13.55
CA ILE A 218 -19.16 20.79 13.83
C ILE A 218 -19.62 20.86 15.28
N ASP A 219 -20.95 20.90 15.49
CA ASP A 219 -21.54 20.78 16.83
C ASP A 219 -21.48 19.31 17.29
N LEU A 220 -20.89 19.08 18.45
CA LEU A 220 -20.76 17.75 19.07
C LEU A 220 -21.89 17.40 20.05
N SER A 221 -22.90 18.25 20.20
CA SER A 221 -24.05 17.98 21.07
C SER A 221 -24.90 16.77 20.63
N PRO A 222 -25.08 16.46 19.31
CA PRO A 222 -25.71 15.23 18.89
C PRO A 222 -24.88 13.98 19.23
N ASP A 223 -25.53 12.84 19.39
CA ASP A 223 -24.88 11.53 19.56
C ASP A 223 -24.02 11.19 18.33
N THR A 224 -22.74 11.53 18.39
CA THR A 224 -21.80 11.53 17.25
C THR A 224 -20.87 10.31 17.30
N VAL A 225 -20.60 9.72 16.13
CA VAL A 225 -19.51 8.77 15.93
C VAL A 225 -18.54 9.25 14.86
N VAL A 226 -17.27 8.89 15.00
CA VAL A 226 -16.25 9.07 13.97
C VAL A 226 -16.06 7.75 13.22
N ILE A 227 -16.01 7.82 11.90
CA ILE A 227 -15.65 6.69 11.03
C ILE A 227 -14.34 7.03 10.35
N ALA A 228 -13.27 6.34 10.70
CA ALA A 228 -11.93 6.55 10.17
C ALA A 228 -11.52 5.41 9.23
N GLY A 229 -11.49 5.69 7.93
CA GLY A 229 -11.08 4.75 6.89
C GLY A 229 -9.64 4.96 6.42
N HIS A 230 -9.26 4.25 5.36
CA HIS A 230 -7.94 4.38 4.76
C HIS A 230 -7.63 5.83 4.34
N GLY A 231 -6.42 6.29 4.66
CA GLY A 231 -5.99 7.67 4.36
C GLY A 231 -6.59 8.74 5.28
N ALA A 232 -7.24 8.34 6.38
CA ALA A 232 -7.65 9.25 7.43
C ALA A 232 -6.43 9.96 8.03
N GLY A 233 -6.53 11.28 8.19
CA GLY A 233 -5.57 12.06 8.97
C GLY A 233 -5.96 12.09 10.45
N ALA A 234 -4.99 12.34 11.32
CA ALA A 234 -5.26 12.56 12.74
C ALA A 234 -6.10 13.84 12.94
N GLN A 235 -7.13 13.75 13.79
CA GLN A 235 -8.01 14.86 14.15
C GLN A 235 -8.07 14.97 15.70
N PRO A 236 -7.10 15.66 16.34
CA PRO A 236 -7.03 15.74 17.80
C PRO A 236 -8.30 16.28 18.45
N ALA A 237 -9.01 17.20 17.79
CA ALA A 237 -10.28 17.76 18.28
C ALA A 237 -11.40 16.71 18.43
N LEU A 238 -11.28 15.55 17.77
CA LEU A 238 -12.26 14.47 17.78
C LEU A 238 -11.83 13.27 18.65
N ALA A 239 -10.68 13.32 19.32
CA ALA A 239 -10.09 12.20 20.03
C ALA A 239 -11.00 11.58 21.11
N GLN A 240 -11.84 12.39 21.75
CA GLN A 240 -12.81 11.94 22.75
C GLN A 240 -14.04 11.23 22.21
N LEU A 241 -14.26 11.28 20.88
CA LEU A 241 -15.46 10.69 20.27
C LEU A 241 -15.26 9.20 19.97
N PRO A 242 -16.33 8.39 20.12
CA PRO A 242 -16.29 6.98 19.76
C PRO A 242 -15.98 6.85 18.26
N THR A 243 -14.90 6.12 17.96
CA THR A 243 -14.34 6.04 16.63
C THR A 243 -14.26 4.59 16.14
N VAL A 244 -14.94 4.30 15.03
CA VAL A 244 -14.72 3.07 14.25
C VAL A 244 -13.56 3.32 13.31
N ALA A 245 -12.39 2.79 13.65
CA ALA A 245 -11.18 2.91 12.84
C ALA A 245 -10.92 1.63 12.04
N GLU A 246 -10.77 1.74 10.72
CA GLU A 246 -10.24 0.64 9.91
C GLU A 246 -8.75 0.42 10.24
N PRO A 247 -8.18 -0.80 10.10
CA PRO A 247 -6.82 -1.11 10.54
C PRO A 247 -5.72 -0.20 10.01
N THR A 248 -5.90 0.39 8.82
CA THR A 248 -4.93 1.33 8.21
C THR A 248 -5.18 2.80 8.56
N ALA A 249 -6.21 3.10 9.33
CA ALA A 249 -6.45 4.44 9.88
C ALA A 249 -5.57 4.68 11.11
N PRO A 250 -5.38 5.94 11.54
CA PRO A 250 -4.76 6.22 12.83
C PRO A 250 -5.50 5.53 13.98
N ALA A 251 -4.76 5.07 14.98
CA ALA A 251 -5.34 4.44 16.16
C ALA A 251 -6.37 5.35 16.84
N ALA A 252 -7.53 4.79 17.17
CA ALA A 252 -8.57 5.52 17.87
C ALA A 252 -8.24 5.63 19.37
N VAL A 253 -8.32 6.83 19.92
CA VAL A 253 -8.20 7.06 21.38
C VAL A 253 -9.40 6.46 22.10
N THR A 254 -10.59 6.60 21.49
CA THR A 254 -11.85 6.06 21.99
C THR A 254 -12.40 5.06 20.96
N PRO A 255 -11.93 3.79 20.96
CA PRO A 255 -12.31 2.82 19.94
C PRO A 255 -13.78 2.41 20.07
N LEU A 256 -14.42 2.20 18.91
CA LEU A 256 -15.75 1.63 18.79
C LEU A 256 -15.74 0.49 17.78
N HIS A 257 -16.23 -0.67 18.23
CA HIS A 257 -16.30 -1.84 17.36
C HIS A 257 -17.38 -1.69 16.27
N PRO A 258 -17.11 -2.03 15.01
CA PRO A 258 -18.05 -1.80 13.90
C PRO A 258 -19.37 -2.55 14.05
N LEU A 259 -19.41 -3.68 14.75
CA LEU A 259 -20.63 -4.43 15.02
C LEU A 259 -21.55 -3.76 16.08
N ALA A 260 -21.05 -2.78 16.83
CA ALA A 260 -21.85 -2.03 17.79
C ALA A 260 -22.75 -0.96 17.13
N LEU A 261 -22.41 -0.49 15.92
CA LEU A 261 -23.10 0.61 15.25
C LEU A 261 -24.63 0.41 15.12
N PRO A 262 -25.13 -0.76 14.67
CA PRO A 262 -26.59 -0.96 14.52
C PRO A 262 -27.36 -0.86 15.84
N LEU A 263 -26.71 -1.16 16.97
CA LEU A 263 -27.30 -1.15 18.32
C LEU A 263 -27.30 0.24 18.95
N LEU A 264 -26.37 1.11 18.52
CA LEU A 264 -26.17 2.44 19.08
C LEU A 264 -27.02 3.52 18.43
N ARG A 265 -27.28 3.42 17.12
CA ARG A 265 -28.06 4.38 16.32
C ARG A 265 -27.55 5.82 16.47
N PRO A 266 -26.32 6.13 16.02
CA PRO A 266 -25.77 7.49 16.05
C PRO A 266 -26.68 8.49 15.35
N LYS A 267 -26.63 9.74 15.79
CA LYS A 267 -27.39 10.86 15.19
C LYS A 267 -26.55 11.69 14.22
N GLN A 268 -25.23 11.49 14.21
CA GLN A 268 -24.29 12.23 13.39
C GLN A 268 -23.04 11.41 13.13
N VAL A 269 -22.47 11.54 11.95
CA VAL A 269 -21.21 10.90 11.55
C VAL A 269 -20.19 11.94 11.12
N ILE A 270 -18.97 11.83 11.63
CA ILE A 270 -17.80 12.51 11.07
C ILE A 270 -16.94 11.47 10.37
N MET A 271 -16.82 11.57 9.05
CA MET A 271 -16.08 10.62 8.22
C MET A 271 -14.68 11.14 7.92
N LEU A 272 -13.66 10.34 8.24
CA LEU A 272 -12.25 10.61 7.96
C LEU A 272 -11.71 9.60 6.94
N GLY A 273 -11.00 10.07 5.92
CA GLY A 273 -10.46 9.18 4.89
C GLY A 273 -11.55 8.41 4.13
N ARG A 274 -11.25 7.17 3.72
CA ARG A 274 -12.12 6.35 2.86
C ARG A 274 -12.47 5.02 3.55
N PRO A 275 -13.57 4.92 4.29
CA PRO A 275 -14.03 3.67 4.89
C PRO A 275 -14.58 2.73 3.81
N THR A 276 -14.19 1.43 3.87
CA THR A 276 -14.51 0.45 2.82
C THR A 276 -14.74 -0.97 3.33
N LEU A 277 -14.58 -1.23 4.63
CA LEU A 277 -14.52 -2.62 5.12
C LEU A 277 -15.86 -3.16 5.62
N HIS A 278 -16.64 -2.36 6.33
CA HIS A 278 -17.75 -2.85 7.11
C HIS A 278 -19.11 -2.47 6.52
N ARG A 279 -19.98 -3.47 6.32
CA ARG A 279 -21.35 -3.25 5.84
C ARG A 279 -22.16 -2.38 6.81
N THR A 280 -21.95 -2.53 8.12
CA THR A 280 -22.60 -1.71 9.15
C THR A 280 -22.26 -0.23 9.01
N VAL A 281 -21.01 0.09 8.67
CA VAL A 281 -20.56 1.46 8.36
C VAL A 281 -21.23 1.97 7.08
N SER A 282 -21.23 1.18 6.00
CA SER A 282 -21.85 1.58 4.74
C SER A 282 -23.36 1.84 4.90
N THR A 283 -24.05 1.02 5.70
CA THR A 283 -25.48 1.20 6.00
C THR A 283 -25.71 2.49 6.79
N LEU A 284 -24.87 2.80 7.78
CA LEU A 284 -24.97 4.03 8.56
C LEU A 284 -24.73 5.28 7.68
N LEU A 285 -23.70 5.26 6.83
CA LEU A 285 -23.37 6.36 5.92
C LEU A 285 -24.48 6.60 4.87
N ALA A 286 -25.27 5.59 4.56
CA ALA A 286 -26.37 5.67 3.61
C ALA A 286 -27.71 6.10 4.25
N ASP A 287 -27.78 6.22 5.58
CA ASP A 287 -29.00 6.63 6.27
C ASP A 287 -29.25 8.14 6.08
N PRO A 288 -30.30 8.56 5.35
CA PRO A 288 -30.56 9.98 5.08
C PRO A 288 -30.98 10.78 6.34
N GLN A 289 -31.27 10.09 7.45
CA GLN A 289 -31.60 10.74 8.73
C GLN A 289 -30.35 11.09 9.55
N VAL A 290 -29.18 10.60 9.12
CA VAL A 290 -27.91 10.78 9.84
C VAL A 290 -27.00 11.69 9.02
N PRO A 291 -26.78 12.96 9.43
CA PRO A 291 -25.87 13.87 8.72
C PRO A 291 -24.44 13.34 8.76
N VAL A 292 -23.75 13.42 7.60
CA VAL A 292 -22.35 13.02 7.42
C VAL A 292 -21.51 14.24 7.11
N TYR A 293 -20.44 14.44 7.87
CA TYR A 293 -19.41 15.48 7.64
C TYR A 293 -18.11 14.81 7.23
N ALA A 294 -17.60 15.13 6.03
CA ALA A 294 -16.41 14.49 5.49
C ALA A 294 -15.16 15.37 5.68
N LEU A 295 -14.14 14.86 6.39
CA LEU A 295 -12.85 15.54 6.55
C LEU A 295 -11.79 14.83 5.71
N THR A 296 -11.19 15.56 4.78
CA THR A 296 -10.16 15.06 3.87
C THR A 296 -9.12 16.13 3.56
N THR A 297 -7.86 15.73 3.47
CA THR A 297 -6.76 16.64 3.10
C THR A 297 -6.53 16.73 1.59
N GLY A 298 -7.19 15.90 0.80
CA GLY A 298 -7.03 15.88 -0.64
C GLY A 298 -8.14 16.61 -1.39
N PRO A 299 -8.00 16.77 -2.71
CA PRO A 299 -8.95 17.51 -3.54
C PRO A 299 -10.28 16.78 -3.78
N ARG A 300 -10.38 15.53 -3.37
CA ARG A 300 -11.59 14.70 -3.51
C ARG A 300 -11.98 14.15 -2.15
N TRP A 301 -13.28 14.11 -1.88
CA TRP A 301 -13.84 13.42 -0.72
C TRP A 301 -14.57 12.14 -1.17
N PRO A 302 -14.50 11.06 -0.40
CA PRO A 302 -15.33 9.89 -0.64
C PRO A 302 -16.76 10.17 -0.19
N ASP A 303 -17.73 9.79 -1.00
CA ASP A 303 -19.16 9.90 -0.69
C ASP A 303 -19.95 8.84 -1.46
N VAL A 304 -19.80 7.60 -1.04
CA VAL A 304 -20.41 6.45 -1.73
C VAL A 304 -21.94 6.50 -1.71
N SER A 305 -22.48 7.09 -0.66
CA SER A 305 -23.95 7.15 -0.45
C SER A 305 -24.59 8.46 -0.90
N GLY A 306 -23.79 9.47 -1.29
CA GLY A 306 -24.29 10.80 -1.65
C GLY A 306 -24.92 11.55 -0.47
N ASN A 307 -24.49 11.28 0.77
CA ASN A 307 -25.09 11.79 1.99
C ASN A 307 -24.20 12.80 2.76
N SER A 308 -23.03 13.16 2.21
CA SER A 308 -22.17 14.16 2.83
C SER A 308 -22.77 15.55 2.75
N GLN A 309 -23.06 16.16 3.90
CA GLN A 309 -23.63 17.50 3.97
C GLN A 309 -22.61 18.61 3.83
N ALA A 310 -21.37 18.38 4.33
CA ALA A 310 -20.29 19.35 4.22
C ALA A 310 -18.92 18.64 4.24
N THR A 311 -17.93 19.33 3.68
CA THR A 311 -16.55 18.84 3.62
C THR A 311 -15.58 19.88 4.18
N GLY A 312 -14.49 19.41 4.79
CA GLY A 312 -13.40 20.24 5.28
C GLY A 312 -12.10 19.45 5.39
N THR A 313 -11.06 20.09 5.88
CA THR A 313 -9.77 19.43 6.13
C THR A 313 -9.55 19.09 7.60
N ARG A 314 -10.17 19.85 8.50
CA ARG A 314 -10.11 19.64 9.96
C ARG A 314 -11.41 20.08 10.63
N ALA A 315 -11.71 19.45 11.77
CA ALA A 315 -12.83 19.89 12.61
C ALA A 315 -12.46 21.11 13.47
N VAL A 316 -13.40 22.04 13.56
CA VAL A 316 -13.51 23.03 14.64
C VAL A 316 -14.78 22.69 15.40
N THR A 317 -14.64 22.28 16.65
CA THR A 317 -15.78 21.70 17.39
C THR A 317 -16.45 22.73 18.28
N THR A 318 -17.78 22.68 18.29
CA THR A 318 -18.63 23.40 19.22
C THR A 318 -19.49 22.40 19.99
N GLY A 319 -20.20 22.85 21.03
CA GLY A 319 -21.00 21.97 21.87
C GLY A 319 -20.13 20.98 22.70
N THR A 320 -20.81 20.14 23.46
CA THR A 320 -20.16 19.13 24.32
C THR A 320 -20.81 17.77 24.07
N PRO A 321 -20.01 16.72 23.83
CA PRO A 321 -20.55 15.37 23.69
C PRO A 321 -21.34 14.92 24.93
N ASN A 322 -22.46 14.26 24.72
CA ASN A 322 -23.27 13.70 25.80
C ASN A 322 -22.50 12.59 26.56
N PRO A 323 -22.18 12.75 27.87
CA PRO A 323 -21.43 11.75 28.62
C PRO A 323 -22.10 10.36 28.62
N ALA A 324 -23.44 10.31 28.72
CA ALA A 324 -24.18 9.05 28.70
C ALA A 324 -24.08 8.33 27.33
N TRP A 325 -23.92 9.10 26.24
CA TRP A 325 -23.63 8.53 24.92
C TRP A 325 -22.22 7.92 24.88
N LEU A 326 -21.21 8.63 25.36
CA LEU A 326 -19.83 8.16 25.41
C LEU A 326 -19.71 6.86 26.23
N ASP A 327 -20.32 6.83 27.41
CA ASP A 327 -20.34 5.65 28.29
C ASP A 327 -21.02 4.44 27.62
N ARG A 328 -22.16 4.67 26.98
CA ARG A 328 -22.86 3.63 26.22
C ARG A 328 -22.00 3.07 25.08
N CYS A 329 -21.33 3.92 24.30
CA CYS A 329 -20.42 3.50 23.25
C CYS A 329 -19.25 2.68 23.80
N ALA A 330 -18.63 3.11 24.88
CA ALA A 330 -17.54 2.39 25.53
C ALA A 330 -17.99 1.00 26.06
N GLN A 331 -19.18 0.92 26.63
CA GLN A 331 -19.77 -0.36 27.07
C GLN A 331 -20.03 -1.30 25.89
N MET A 332 -20.64 -0.79 24.82
CA MET A 332 -20.93 -1.58 23.63
C MET A 332 -19.66 -2.03 22.89
N ASN A 333 -18.60 -1.21 22.88
CA ASN A 333 -17.30 -1.60 22.37
C ASN A 333 -16.75 -2.83 23.11
N ARG A 334 -16.70 -2.77 24.45
CA ARG A 334 -16.23 -3.90 25.28
C ARG A 334 -17.07 -5.14 25.06
N HIS A 335 -18.40 -4.99 25.01
CA HIS A 335 -19.32 -6.10 24.77
C HIS A 335 -19.08 -6.77 23.41
N ALA A 336 -18.94 -5.96 22.34
CA ALA A 336 -18.72 -6.49 20.99
C ALA A 336 -17.37 -7.23 20.85
N VAL A 337 -16.29 -6.68 21.42
CA VAL A 337 -14.99 -7.35 21.44
C VAL A 337 -15.08 -8.68 22.22
N ALA A 338 -15.71 -8.68 23.38
CA ALA A 338 -15.90 -9.89 24.20
C ALA A 338 -16.77 -10.95 23.48
N ALA A 339 -17.82 -10.52 22.78
CA ALA A 339 -18.67 -11.42 21.99
C ALA A 339 -17.87 -12.09 20.86
N VAL A 340 -17.07 -11.34 20.09
CA VAL A 340 -16.21 -11.90 19.04
C VAL A 340 -15.23 -12.91 19.65
N ARG A 341 -14.45 -12.51 20.66
CA ARG A 341 -13.44 -13.38 21.28
C ARG A 341 -14.04 -14.61 21.97
N GLY A 342 -15.20 -14.46 22.61
CA GLY A 342 -15.92 -15.59 23.25
C GLY A 342 -16.43 -16.61 22.23
N GLN A 343 -16.96 -16.15 21.08
CA GLN A 343 -17.38 -17.05 20.01
C GLN A 343 -16.20 -17.76 19.33
N LEU A 344 -15.06 -17.07 19.16
CA LEU A 344 -13.84 -17.72 18.67
C LEU A 344 -13.38 -18.83 19.64
N ALA A 345 -13.29 -18.55 20.94
CA ALA A 345 -12.86 -19.53 21.93
C ALA A 345 -13.79 -20.76 22.01
N ALA A 346 -15.07 -20.61 21.68
CA ALA A 346 -16.05 -21.69 21.68
C ALA A 346 -16.13 -22.45 20.35
N HIS A 347 -15.55 -21.93 19.27
CA HIS A 347 -15.65 -22.52 17.93
C HIS A 347 -14.64 -23.64 17.73
N PRO A 348 -15.06 -24.85 17.29
CA PRO A 348 -14.17 -26.03 17.27
C PRO A 348 -13.15 -26.01 16.11
N LEU A 349 -13.35 -25.21 15.06
CA LEU A 349 -12.51 -25.19 13.87
C LEU A 349 -11.72 -23.89 13.78
N THR A 350 -10.45 -23.99 13.39
CA THR A 350 -9.64 -22.83 13.09
C THR A 350 -10.17 -22.15 11.83
N THR A 351 -10.45 -20.84 11.91
CA THR A 351 -10.87 -20.00 10.78
C THR A 351 -9.91 -18.83 10.60
N GLY A 352 -10.05 -18.07 9.52
CA GLY A 352 -9.26 -16.85 9.30
C GLY A 352 -9.34 -15.85 10.46
N LEU A 353 -10.50 -15.78 11.16
CA LEU A 353 -10.65 -14.94 12.36
C LEU A 353 -9.76 -15.40 13.51
N HIS A 354 -9.56 -16.72 13.71
CA HIS A 354 -8.64 -17.24 14.73
C HIS A 354 -7.19 -16.87 14.38
N VAL A 355 -6.81 -17.02 13.11
CA VAL A 355 -5.46 -16.63 12.65
C VAL A 355 -5.23 -15.14 12.86
N ALA A 356 -6.21 -14.29 12.51
CA ALA A 356 -6.13 -12.85 12.73
C ALA A 356 -6.03 -12.48 14.21
N ALA A 357 -6.77 -13.19 15.08
CA ALA A 357 -6.71 -13.00 16.52
C ALA A 357 -5.34 -13.37 17.09
N ALA A 358 -4.79 -14.54 16.71
CA ALA A 358 -3.48 -14.98 17.16
C ALA A 358 -2.35 -14.05 16.67
N VAL A 359 -2.43 -13.57 15.41
CA VAL A 359 -1.48 -12.54 14.91
C VAL A 359 -1.59 -11.25 15.72
N ALA A 360 -2.83 -10.75 15.97
CA ALA A 360 -3.05 -9.52 16.73
C ALA A 360 -2.48 -9.61 18.16
N ASP A 361 -2.62 -10.75 18.81
CA ASP A 361 -2.15 -10.99 20.18
C ASP A 361 -0.61 -11.14 20.26
N ALA A 362 0.05 -11.60 19.17
CA ALA A 362 1.51 -11.78 19.08
C ALA A 362 2.29 -10.51 18.67
N LEU A 363 1.61 -9.44 18.26
CA LEU A 363 2.28 -8.20 17.86
C LEU A 363 2.87 -7.47 19.07
N ARG A 364 4.00 -6.81 18.83
CA ARG A 364 4.73 -6.03 19.84
C ARG A 364 4.76 -4.56 19.48
N PRO A 365 4.92 -3.66 20.47
CA PRO A 365 5.16 -2.24 20.19
C PRO A 365 6.33 -2.04 19.21
N GLY A 366 6.11 -1.24 18.18
CA GLY A 366 7.09 -0.97 17.14
C GLY A 366 7.01 -1.91 15.92
N ASP A 367 6.26 -3.00 15.99
CA ASP A 367 6.04 -3.88 14.83
C ASP A 367 5.32 -3.17 13.68
N GLN A 368 5.54 -3.68 12.48
CA GLN A 368 4.74 -3.36 11.32
C GLN A 368 3.91 -4.57 10.93
N LEU A 369 2.60 -4.35 10.72
CA LEU A 369 1.68 -5.35 10.20
C LEU A 369 1.27 -4.98 8.78
N VAL A 370 1.45 -5.91 7.83
CA VAL A 370 0.94 -5.79 6.46
C VAL A 370 -0.27 -6.70 6.31
N LEU A 371 -1.42 -6.14 5.99
CA LEU A 371 -2.66 -6.88 5.84
C LEU A 371 -3.04 -7.06 4.38
N GLY A 372 -3.28 -8.30 3.99
CA GLY A 372 -3.86 -8.64 2.70
C GLY A 372 -5.28 -8.11 2.57
N ALA A 373 -5.69 -7.80 1.35
CA ALA A 373 -7.08 -7.52 1.01
C ALA A 373 -7.98 -8.76 1.30
N SER A 374 -9.29 -8.64 1.04
CA SER A 374 -10.28 -9.70 1.31
C SER A 374 -10.53 -9.90 2.81
N ASN A 375 -10.50 -11.14 3.34
CA ASN A 375 -10.77 -11.44 4.74
C ASN A 375 -9.70 -10.91 5.72
N PRO A 376 -8.38 -11.05 5.49
CA PRO A 376 -7.38 -10.70 6.50
C PRO A 376 -7.53 -9.31 7.11
N VAL A 377 -7.76 -8.29 6.30
CA VAL A 377 -7.95 -6.91 6.79
C VAL A 377 -9.28 -6.72 7.53
N ARG A 378 -10.33 -7.48 7.16
CA ARG A 378 -11.63 -7.46 7.84
C ARG A 378 -11.59 -8.21 9.17
N ASP A 379 -10.95 -9.36 9.17
CA ASP A 379 -10.79 -10.19 10.35
C ASP A 379 -9.96 -9.45 11.40
N ALA A 380 -8.85 -8.82 11.01
CA ALA A 380 -8.06 -7.97 11.91
C ALA A 380 -8.90 -6.84 12.55
N ALA A 381 -9.81 -6.22 11.78
CA ALA A 381 -10.71 -5.20 12.30
C ALA A 381 -11.74 -5.75 13.28
N LEU A 382 -12.19 -7.00 13.08
CA LEU A 382 -13.22 -7.62 13.92
C LEU A 382 -12.67 -8.23 15.23
N VAL A 383 -11.42 -8.70 15.24
CA VAL A 383 -10.84 -9.31 16.45
C VAL A 383 -10.32 -8.30 17.47
N GLY A 384 -10.49 -7.01 17.22
CA GLY A 384 -10.06 -5.95 18.14
C GLY A 384 -8.55 -5.71 18.10
N LEU A 385 -7.95 -5.69 16.91
CA LEU A 385 -6.54 -5.34 16.71
C LEU A 385 -6.22 -3.99 17.36
N ASP A 386 -5.25 -3.97 18.28
CA ASP A 386 -4.71 -2.74 18.84
C ASP A 386 -3.65 -2.15 17.92
N THR A 387 -3.95 -1.00 17.34
CA THR A 387 -3.06 -0.28 16.42
C THR A 387 -2.30 0.87 17.07
N THR A 388 -2.37 1.04 18.41
CA THR A 388 -1.76 2.17 19.13
C THR A 388 -0.23 2.15 19.05
N ALA A 389 0.38 0.98 19.08
CA ALA A 389 1.83 0.79 19.07
C ALA A 389 2.36 0.05 17.82
N VAL A 390 1.48 -0.26 16.86
CA VAL A 390 1.78 -1.03 15.66
C VAL A 390 1.49 -0.20 14.40
N ARG A 391 2.35 -0.31 13.41
CA ARG A 391 2.14 0.35 12.10
C ARG A 391 1.44 -0.59 11.15
N VAL A 392 0.19 -0.31 10.80
CA VAL A 392 -0.57 -1.16 9.88
C VAL A 392 -0.49 -0.62 8.44
N ARG A 393 -0.20 -1.52 7.48
CA ARG A 393 -0.13 -1.26 6.04
C ARG A 393 -1.04 -2.22 5.29
N SER A 394 -1.58 -1.81 4.17
CA SER A 394 -2.37 -2.65 3.28
C SER A 394 -2.56 -1.94 1.94
N ASN A 395 -2.68 -2.70 0.85
CA ASN A 395 -3.07 -2.18 -0.44
C ASN A 395 -4.57 -1.85 -0.42
N ARG A 396 -4.90 -0.59 -0.11
CA ARG A 396 -6.28 -0.12 0.03
C ARG A 396 -6.71 0.84 -1.07
N GLY A 397 -5.87 1.08 -2.07
CA GLY A 397 -6.20 1.91 -3.23
C GLY A 397 -7.42 1.37 -3.97
N VAL A 398 -7.33 0.16 -4.47
CA VAL A 398 -8.43 -0.59 -5.09
C VAL A 398 -8.67 -1.94 -4.44
N ALA A 399 -7.88 -2.27 -3.42
CA ALA A 399 -8.02 -3.45 -2.57
C ALA A 399 -7.98 -4.78 -3.34
N GLY A 400 -7.16 -4.87 -4.39
CA GLY A 400 -6.85 -6.12 -5.08
C GLY A 400 -6.02 -7.06 -4.21
N ILE A 401 -6.01 -8.35 -4.57
CA ILE A 401 -5.15 -9.36 -3.91
C ILE A 401 -3.74 -9.39 -4.52
N ASP A 402 -3.57 -8.78 -5.68
CA ASP A 402 -2.33 -8.74 -6.45
C ASP A 402 -1.21 -7.98 -5.72
N GLY A 403 0.02 -8.43 -5.88
CA GLY A 403 1.22 -7.75 -5.41
C GLY A 403 1.39 -7.63 -3.89
N THR A 404 0.59 -8.33 -3.08
CA THR A 404 0.63 -8.14 -1.62
C THR A 404 1.90 -8.71 -0.98
N VAL A 405 2.43 -9.84 -1.46
CA VAL A 405 3.72 -10.40 -1.02
C VAL A 405 4.85 -9.40 -1.32
N SER A 406 4.87 -8.88 -2.54
CA SER A 406 5.84 -7.87 -2.98
C SER A 406 5.75 -6.58 -2.15
N THR A 407 4.52 -6.11 -1.85
CA THR A 407 4.29 -4.96 -0.96
C THR A 407 4.81 -5.23 0.45
N ALA A 408 4.59 -6.43 1.01
CA ALA A 408 5.09 -6.81 2.32
C ALA A 408 6.62 -6.81 2.38
N ILE A 409 7.28 -7.32 1.35
CA ILE A 409 8.74 -7.31 1.21
C ILE A 409 9.27 -5.87 1.15
N GLY A 410 8.67 -5.01 0.31
CA GLY A 410 9.05 -3.60 0.21
C GLY A 410 8.85 -2.85 1.52
N ALA A 411 7.73 -3.07 2.18
CA ALA A 411 7.41 -2.45 3.46
C ALA A 411 8.40 -2.91 4.56
N ALA A 412 8.77 -4.19 4.60
CA ALA A 412 9.76 -4.72 5.53
C ALA A 412 11.14 -4.10 5.31
N LEU A 413 11.62 -4.06 4.06
CA LEU A 413 12.91 -3.46 3.71
C LEU A 413 13.01 -1.98 4.11
N ALA A 414 11.93 -1.23 4.00
CA ALA A 414 11.90 0.16 4.43
C ALA A 414 11.78 0.28 5.95
N HIS A 415 10.99 -0.59 6.60
CA HIS A 415 10.76 -0.56 8.05
C HIS A 415 12.02 -0.91 8.85
N GLU A 416 12.84 -1.85 8.36
CA GLU A 416 14.08 -2.27 9.01
C GLU A 416 15.08 -1.13 9.29
N ARG A 417 14.97 -0.02 8.56
CA ARG A 417 15.81 1.17 8.80
C ARG A 417 15.48 1.87 10.13
N ASN A 418 14.34 1.57 10.73
CA ASN A 418 13.91 2.13 12.02
C ASN A 418 14.36 1.28 13.21
N GLY A 419 14.91 0.08 12.97
CA GLY A 419 15.40 -0.81 13.99
C GLY A 419 16.87 -0.60 14.34
N THR A 420 17.28 -1.19 15.46
CA THR A 420 18.68 -1.31 15.89
C THR A 420 19.06 -2.79 15.94
N ALA A 421 20.35 -3.09 16.13
CA ALA A 421 20.81 -4.48 16.30
C ALA A 421 20.20 -5.14 17.56
N GLU A 422 19.94 -4.34 18.60
CA GLU A 422 19.36 -4.80 19.88
C GLU A 422 17.83 -4.90 19.83
N ASN A 423 17.19 -4.06 19.01
CA ASN A 423 15.74 -4.04 18.81
C ASN A 423 15.41 -3.94 17.31
N PRO A 424 15.45 -5.06 16.59
CA PRO A 424 15.18 -5.08 15.15
C PRO A 424 13.73 -4.74 14.86
N ALA A 425 13.52 -3.92 13.84
CA ALA A 425 12.17 -3.58 13.37
C ALA A 425 11.55 -4.77 12.63
N ARG A 426 10.58 -5.42 13.26
CA ARG A 426 9.90 -6.62 12.77
C ARG A 426 8.71 -6.26 11.90
N THR A 427 8.52 -7.00 10.81
CA THR A 427 7.32 -6.93 9.97
C THR A 427 6.63 -8.29 9.95
N VAL A 428 5.33 -8.29 10.22
CA VAL A 428 4.44 -9.43 10.06
C VAL A 428 3.47 -9.11 8.91
N ALA A 429 3.28 -10.05 7.98
CA ALA A 429 2.26 -9.94 6.95
C ALA A 429 1.20 -11.02 7.18
N LEU A 430 -0.08 -10.64 7.27
CA LEU A 430 -1.20 -11.58 7.32
C LEU A 430 -1.96 -11.52 6.00
N ILE A 431 -1.94 -12.62 5.25
CA ILE A 431 -2.53 -12.73 3.92
C ILE A 431 -3.30 -14.04 3.75
N GLY A 432 -4.25 -14.07 2.82
CA GLY A 432 -4.91 -15.30 2.41
C GLY A 432 -4.08 -16.10 1.41
N ASP A 433 -4.40 -17.38 1.25
CA ASP A 433 -3.78 -18.31 0.31
C ASP A 433 -3.86 -17.86 -1.15
N LEU A 434 -5.04 -17.43 -1.61
CA LEU A 434 -5.19 -16.90 -2.98
C LEU A 434 -4.30 -15.67 -3.21
N THR A 435 -4.18 -14.80 -2.22
CA THR A 435 -3.28 -13.64 -2.26
C THR A 435 -1.82 -14.08 -2.38
N PHE A 436 -1.43 -15.09 -1.60
CA PHE A 436 -0.07 -15.64 -1.62
C PHE A 436 0.25 -16.29 -2.96
N VAL A 437 -0.64 -17.15 -3.48
CA VAL A 437 -0.46 -17.83 -4.77
C VAL A 437 -0.42 -16.83 -5.92
N HIS A 438 -1.31 -15.81 -5.89
CA HIS A 438 -1.38 -14.79 -6.95
C HIS A 438 -0.10 -13.96 -7.08
N ASP A 439 0.61 -13.72 -5.99
CA ASP A 439 1.85 -12.93 -5.96
C ASP A 439 3.07 -13.74 -5.50
N SER A 440 3.06 -15.05 -5.71
CA SER A 440 4.16 -15.93 -5.32
C SER A 440 5.49 -15.57 -5.99
N SER A 441 5.45 -15.02 -7.22
CA SER A 441 6.65 -14.52 -7.91
C SER A 441 7.33 -13.35 -7.18
N GLY A 442 6.63 -12.67 -6.26
CA GLY A 442 7.23 -11.68 -5.36
C GLY A 442 8.31 -12.25 -4.43
N LEU A 443 8.26 -13.56 -4.14
CA LEU A 443 9.30 -14.25 -3.36
C LEU A 443 10.64 -14.40 -4.13
N LEU A 444 10.64 -14.18 -5.44
CA LEU A 444 11.84 -14.28 -6.27
C LEU A 444 12.75 -13.08 -6.03
N ILE A 445 13.74 -13.26 -5.18
CA ILE A 445 14.78 -12.26 -4.87
C ILE A 445 16.12 -12.84 -5.30
N GLY A 446 16.86 -12.11 -6.14
CA GLY A 446 18.19 -12.53 -6.57
C GLY A 446 19.17 -12.66 -5.39
N PRO A 447 20.20 -13.50 -5.50
CA PRO A 447 21.10 -13.80 -4.37
C PRO A 447 21.94 -12.60 -3.90
N THR A 448 22.07 -11.56 -4.72
CA THR A 448 22.81 -10.32 -4.40
C THR A 448 21.89 -9.16 -4.03
N GLU A 449 20.57 -9.39 -4.06
CA GLU A 449 19.59 -8.36 -3.85
C GLU A 449 19.24 -8.17 -2.36
N PRO A 450 18.85 -6.96 -1.96
CA PRO A 450 18.37 -6.72 -0.61
C PRO A 450 17.18 -7.61 -0.27
N THR A 451 17.33 -8.41 0.79
CA THR A 451 16.30 -9.32 1.31
C THR A 451 15.93 -8.89 2.73
N PRO A 452 14.62 -8.91 3.11
CA PRO A 452 14.21 -8.61 4.48
C PRO A 452 14.87 -9.54 5.50
N ARG A 453 15.30 -8.97 6.62
CA ARG A 453 15.92 -9.72 7.72
C ARG A 453 14.93 -10.16 8.77
N HIS A 454 13.78 -9.48 8.89
CA HIS A 454 12.79 -9.71 9.93
C HIS A 454 11.38 -9.61 9.35
N LEU A 455 11.08 -10.42 8.32
CA LEU A 455 9.74 -10.54 7.72
C LEU A 455 9.18 -11.94 7.94
N THR A 456 8.04 -12.03 8.61
CA THR A 456 7.23 -13.26 8.66
C THR A 456 5.93 -13.06 7.90
N ILE A 457 5.68 -13.89 6.89
CA ILE A 457 4.41 -13.92 6.15
C ILE A 457 3.56 -15.04 6.72
N VAL A 458 2.44 -14.70 7.33
CA VAL A 458 1.44 -15.66 7.82
C VAL A 458 0.39 -15.83 6.73
N VAL A 459 0.28 -17.05 6.22
CA VAL A 459 -0.71 -17.43 5.21
C VAL A 459 -1.86 -18.14 5.91
N SER A 460 -3.02 -17.47 6.00
CA SER A 460 -4.27 -18.11 6.42
C SER A 460 -4.82 -18.87 5.22
N ASN A 461 -4.64 -20.19 5.19
CA ASN A 461 -4.96 -21.04 4.06
C ASN A 461 -6.28 -21.79 4.29
N ASP A 462 -7.36 -21.27 3.72
CA ASP A 462 -8.68 -21.90 3.71
C ASP A 462 -8.98 -22.63 2.38
N ASN A 463 -7.94 -22.80 1.54
CA ASN A 463 -7.98 -23.43 0.22
C ASN A 463 -8.95 -22.74 -0.73
N GLY A 464 -8.94 -21.37 -0.73
CA GLY A 464 -9.69 -20.62 -1.73
C GLY A 464 -10.29 -19.29 -1.29
N GLY A 465 -11.45 -18.98 -1.87
CA GLY A 465 -12.13 -17.70 -1.72
C GLY A 465 -13.09 -17.64 -0.52
N GLY A 466 -12.61 -17.82 0.73
CA GLY A 466 -13.45 -17.82 1.94
C GLY A 466 -14.33 -16.58 2.13
N ILE A 467 -13.95 -15.43 1.56
CA ILE A 467 -14.81 -14.23 1.62
C ILE A 467 -16.18 -14.45 0.98
N PHE A 468 -16.25 -15.25 -0.07
CA PHE A 468 -17.51 -15.49 -0.79
C PHE A 468 -18.52 -16.27 0.04
N GLU A 469 -18.07 -17.05 1.05
CA GLU A 469 -18.97 -17.71 2.01
C GLU A 469 -19.81 -16.70 2.82
N LEU A 470 -19.30 -15.48 3.00
CA LEU A 470 -19.97 -14.41 3.75
C LEU A 470 -20.85 -13.51 2.87
N LEU A 471 -20.82 -13.70 1.55
CA LEU A 471 -21.58 -12.92 0.58
C LEU A 471 -22.81 -13.70 0.08
N GLU A 472 -23.58 -13.09 -0.83
CA GLU A 472 -24.78 -13.71 -1.41
C GLU A 472 -24.45 -14.98 -2.19
N GLN A 473 -23.29 -15.02 -2.85
CA GLN A 473 -22.81 -16.16 -3.61
C GLN A 473 -22.56 -17.42 -2.77
N GLY A 474 -22.26 -17.25 -1.47
CA GLY A 474 -22.05 -18.34 -0.54
C GLY A 474 -23.36 -18.85 0.12
N ASP A 475 -24.52 -18.43 -0.35
CA ASP A 475 -25.79 -19.02 0.11
C ASP A 475 -25.81 -20.50 -0.24
N PRO A 476 -26.19 -21.39 0.70
CA PRO A 476 -26.23 -22.85 0.51
C PRO A 476 -26.97 -23.30 -0.75
N ARG A 477 -27.94 -22.49 -1.24
CA ARG A 477 -28.67 -22.75 -2.48
C ARG A 477 -27.76 -22.79 -3.74
N PHE A 478 -26.57 -22.20 -3.66
CA PHE A 478 -25.63 -22.09 -4.77
C PHE A 478 -24.37 -22.94 -4.55
N SER A 479 -24.34 -23.82 -3.54
CA SER A 479 -23.15 -24.57 -3.13
C SER A 479 -22.48 -25.32 -4.28
N ASP A 480 -23.26 -25.97 -5.16
CA ASP A 480 -22.75 -26.74 -6.29
C ASP A 480 -21.97 -25.90 -7.30
N VAL A 481 -22.30 -24.61 -7.41
CA VAL A 481 -21.69 -23.67 -8.36
C VAL A 481 -20.63 -22.82 -7.69
N SER A 482 -20.92 -22.36 -6.46
CA SER A 482 -20.08 -21.40 -5.76
C SER A 482 -18.72 -21.96 -5.38
N ALA A 483 -18.65 -23.24 -5.00
CA ALA A 483 -17.39 -23.90 -4.66
C ALA A 483 -16.36 -23.82 -5.80
N ARG A 484 -16.78 -24.03 -7.05
CA ARG A 484 -15.91 -23.98 -8.23
C ARG A 484 -15.61 -22.55 -8.67
N ILE A 485 -16.64 -21.68 -8.78
CA ILE A 485 -16.52 -20.38 -9.46
C ILE A 485 -15.96 -19.32 -8.49
N PHE A 486 -16.32 -19.36 -7.23
CA PHE A 486 -15.93 -18.37 -6.22
C PHE A 486 -14.96 -18.96 -5.20
N GLY A 487 -15.21 -20.18 -4.74
CA GLY A 487 -14.32 -20.89 -3.82
C GLY A 487 -12.95 -21.17 -4.41
N THR A 488 -12.89 -21.47 -5.72
CA THR A 488 -11.64 -21.70 -6.49
C THR A 488 -10.58 -22.49 -5.71
N PRO A 489 -10.88 -23.73 -5.24
CA PRO A 489 -9.90 -24.51 -4.50
C PRO A 489 -8.70 -24.81 -5.40
N HIS A 490 -7.49 -24.71 -4.85
CA HIS A 490 -6.26 -24.73 -5.65
C HIS A 490 -5.29 -25.84 -5.23
N ASP A 491 -5.40 -26.40 -4.02
CA ASP A 491 -4.57 -27.47 -3.47
C ASP A 491 -3.05 -27.25 -3.63
N VAL A 492 -2.59 -25.99 -3.66
CA VAL A 492 -1.17 -25.65 -3.80
C VAL A 492 -0.43 -26.01 -2.51
N ASP A 493 0.68 -26.74 -2.65
CA ASP A 493 1.65 -26.93 -1.58
C ASP A 493 2.47 -25.64 -1.39
N VAL A 494 2.09 -24.86 -0.38
CA VAL A 494 2.75 -23.58 -0.03
C VAL A 494 4.22 -23.81 0.32
N GLY A 495 4.53 -24.90 1.03
CA GLY A 495 5.90 -25.27 1.38
C GLY A 495 6.76 -25.58 0.15
N ALA A 496 6.23 -26.32 -0.83
CA ALA A 496 6.94 -26.59 -2.08
C ALA A 496 7.20 -25.30 -2.87
N LEU A 497 6.21 -24.40 -2.91
CA LEU A 497 6.35 -23.12 -3.59
C LEU A 497 7.43 -22.25 -2.92
N CYS A 498 7.46 -22.20 -1.60
CA CYS A 498 8.52 -21.49 -0.84
C CYS A 498 9.90 -22.09 -1.10
N ARG A 499 10.02 -23.43 -1.12
CA ARG A 499 11.29 -24.11 -1.43
C ARG A 499 11.83 -23.76 -2.83
N ALA A 500 10.94 -23.60 -3.81
CA ALA A 500 11.33 -23.19 -5.17
C ALA A 500 11.98 -21.81 -5.22
N TYR A 501 11.62 -20.93 -4.29
CA TYR A 501 12.20 -19.58 -4.14
C TYR A 501 13.24 -19.47 -3.01
N HIS A 502 13.67 -20.59 -2.42
CA HIS A 502 14.62 -20.64 -1.31
C HIS A 502 14.18 -19.85 -0.06
N VAL A 503 12.86 -19.82 0.19
CA VAL A 503 12.26 -19.17 1.36
C VAL A 503 11.94 -20.24 2.41
N GLU A 504 12.35 -19.99 3.66
CA GLU A 504 11.99 -20.84 4.79
C GLU A 504 10.47 -20.86 4.99
N SER A 505 9.88 -22.04 5.20
CA SER A 505 8.47 -22.18 5.47
C SER A 505 8.14 -23.31 6.41
N ARG A 506 7.09 -23.11 7.23
CA ARG A 506 6.52 -24.13 8.12
C ARG A 506 5.00 -24.08 8.06
N GLN A 507 4.35 -25.23 8.06
CA GLN A 507 2.95 -25.35 8.41
C GLN A 507 2.85 -25.55 9.92
N ILE A 508 2.00 -24.77 10.58
CA ILE A 508 1.81 -24.78 12.03
C ILE A 508 0.33 -24.68 12.39
N GLU A 509 0.00 -25.07 13.62
CA GLU A 509 -1.32 -24.86 14.19
C GLU A 509 -1.47 -23.40 14.70
N VAL A 510 -2.70 -22.94 14.86
CA VAL A 510 -2.97 -21.54 15.23
C VAL A 510 -2.48 -21.19 16.65
N ASP A 511 -2.46 -22.13 17.56
CA ASP A 511 -1.96 -21.98 18.94
C ASP A 511 -0.43 -21.91 19.03
N GLU A 512 0.28 -22.42 18.02
CA GLU A 512 1.75 -22.29 17.90
C GLU A 512 2.18 -20.93 17.36
N LEU A 513 1.23 -20.12 16.82
CA LEU A 513 1.56 -18.92 16.04
C LEU A 513 2.25 -17.84 16.90
N ASP A 514 1.83 -17.65 18.15
CA ASP A 514 2.49 -16.69 19.05
C ASP A 514 3.96 -17.06 19.29
N ALA A 515 4.22 -18.31 19.64
CA ALA A 515 5.59 -18.80 19.83
C ALA A 515 6.42 -18.66 18.55
N ALA A 516 5.86 -19.07 17.42
CA ALA A 516 6.54 -19.01 16.13
C ALA A 516 6.84 -17.57 15.69
N LEU A 517 5.92 -16.63 15.88
CA LEU A 517 6.16 -15.20 15.58
C LEU A 517 7.21 -14.59 16.50
N ASN A 518 7.35 -15.11 17.71
CA ASN A 518 8.27 -14.60 18.72
C ASN A 518 9.64 -15.29 18.73
N GLU A 519 9.86 -16.32 17.91
CA GLU A 519 11.15 -16.93 17.72
C GLU A 519 12.19 -15.92 17.21
N SER A 520 13.39 -15.96 17.82
CA SER A 520 14.52 -15.21 17.35
C SER A 520 15.05 -15.83 16.05
N GLY A 521 15.06 -15.09 14.97
CA GLY A 521 15.58 -15.51 13.68
C GLY A 521 15.75 -14.32 12.75
N ALA A 522 16.76 -14.37 11.88
CA ALA A 522 16.95 -13.39 10.83
C ALA A 522 16.52 -14.02 9.50
N GLY A 523 15.87 -13.22 8.65
CA GLY A 523 15.46 -13.64 7.31
C GLY A 523 13.97 -13.42 7.05
N MET A 524 13.59 -13.83 5.85
CA MET A 524 12.20 -13.89 5.42
C MET A 524 11.71 -15.33 5.56
N ARG A 525 10.54 -15.51 6.17
CA ARG A 525 9.92 -16.83 6.33
C ARG A 525 8.41 -16.78 6.12
N VAL A 526 7.84 -17.94 5.82
CA VAL A 526 6.39 -18.13 5.63
C VAL A 526 5.87 -19.12 6.68
N LEU A 527 4.82 -18.74 7.39
CA LEU A 527 4.08 -19.62 8.30
C LEU A 527 2.70 -19.87 7.69
N GLU A 528 2.41 -21.12 7.36
CA GLU A 528 1.10 -21.53 6.85
C GLU A 528 0.25 -22.03 7.99
N VAL A 529 -0.95 -21.46 8.17
CA VAL A 529 -1.96 -21.95 9.11
C VAL A 529 -3.17 -22.41 8.30
N LYS A 530 -3.55 -23.67 8.40
CA LYS A 530 -4.75 -24.20 7.78
C LYS A 530 -5.99 -23.65 8.47
N ALA A 531 -6.95 -23.19 7.66
CA ALA A 531 -8.19 -22.60 8.15
C ALA A 531 -9.40 -23.26 7.47
N ASP A 532 -10.52 -23.27 8.19
CA ASP A 532 -11.79 -23.73 7.66
C ASP A 532 -12.64 -22.56 7.18
N ARG A 533 -13.13 -22.62 5.95
CA ARG A 533 -14.06 -21.62 5.41
C ARG A 533 -15.52 -22.04 5.51
N SER A 534 -15.80 -23.34 5.60
CA SER A 534 -17.18 -23.86 5.54
C SER A 534 -18.03 -23.42 6.74
N SER A 535 -17.42 -23.19 7.89
CA SER A 535 -18.06 -22.75 9.11
C SER A 535 -18.17 -21.24 9.28
N LEU A 536 -17.54 -20.43 8.42
CA LEU A 536 -17.47 -18.97 8.55
C LEU A 536 -18.84 -18.30 8.68
N ARG A 537 -19.82 -18.69 7.85
CA ARG A 537 -21.17 -18.13 7.89
C ARG A 537 -21.85 -18.38 9.23
N GLY A 538 -21.71 -19.60 9.77
CA GLY A 538 -22.23 -20.00 11.09
C GLY A 538 -21.56 -19.21 12.22
N LEU A 539 -20.24 -19.10 12.20
CA LEU A 539 -19.47 -18.33 13.17
C LEU A 539 -19.87 -16.85 13.19
N HIS A 540 -19.97 -16.21 12.01
CA HIS A 540 -20.41 -14.81 11.92
C HIS A 540 -21.86 -14.62 12.40
N ALA A 541 -22.75 -15.59 12.18
CA ALA A 541 -24.11 -15.57 12.71
C ALA A 541 -24.12 -15.68 14.23
N ALA A 542 -23.32 -16.58 14.81
CA ALA A 542 -23.17 -16.73 16.25
C ALA A 542 -22.59 -15.46 16.92
N ILE A 543 -21.59 -14.84 16.32
CA ILE A 543 -21.05 -13.56 16.79
C ILE A 543 -22.15 -12.48 16.81
N LYS A 544 -22.95 -12.37 15.76
CA LYS A 544 -24.05 -11.39 15.71
C LYS A 544 -25.15 -11.67 16.74
N ALA A 545 -25.42 -12.93 17.02
CA ALA A 545 -26.41 -13.32 18.01
C ALA A 545 -25.95 -13.08 19.46
N ALA A 546 -24.64 -12.99 19.69
CA ALA A 546 -24.03 -12.72 20.99
C ALA A 546 -23.92 -11.23 21.34
N LEU A 547 -24.30 -10.33 20.41
CA LEU A 547 -24.33 -8.88 20.59
C LEU A 547 -25.66 -8.42 21.18
#